data_615fa9b95bf91ae44b4bc73b8317f0be
#
_entry.id   615fa9b95bf91ae44b4bc73b8317f0be
#
_cell.length_a   1.000
_cell.length_b   1.000
_cell.length_c   1.000
_cell.angle_alpha   90.00
_cell.angle_beta   90.00
_cell.angle_gamma   90.00
#
_symmetry.space_group_name_H-M   'P 1'
#
loop_
_entity.id
_entity.type
_entity.pdbx_description
1 polymer ?
#
loop_
_entity_poly.entity_id
_entity_poly.type
_entity_poly.pdbx_seq_one_letter_code
_entity_poly.pdbx_strand_id
1 'polypeptide(L)'
;ILLYLQTIFKMKVLVVYIFLLLSFLGAKAQINEIGIFVGGSNYIGDIGPTDYIAPSEPTFGLLYKWNRSTRHSYRFSIKHGNINANDKDSDVPGRNLRGFSFTNSITEFSAGLEFNFFDFDLHESGTLFTPYVFTGVNHFIYNEKYILGTKAETDYRDSAFAIPMVVGIKTRFLENLILGFEVGARYTFTDNLDGSNPKNDNFESVRFGNLNSKDWYVFTGFTLTYTFGDNPCFCAE
;
A
#
# COMPACT_ATOMS: atom_id res chain seq x y z
N ILE A 1 -34.71 35.73 4.04
CA ILE A 1 -33.62 36.06 3.09
C ILE A 1 -32.41 35.16 3.30
N LEU A 2 -31.91 34.96 4.54
CA LEU A 2 -30.74 34.13 4.84
C LEU A 2 -30.93 32.66 4.45
N LEU A 3 -32.09 32.07 4.79
CA LEU A 3 -32.45 30.71 4.41
C LEU A 3 -32.50 30.47 2.91
N TYR A 4 -33.01 31.44 2.16
CA TYR A 4 -33.09 31.40 0.71
C TYR A 4 -31.69 31.45 0.06
N LEU A 5 -30.78 32.25 0.58
CA LEU A 5 -29.38 32.33 0.15
C LEU A 5 -28.61 31.01 0.43
N GLN A 6 -28.83 30.39 1.58
CA GLN A 6 -28.22 29.07 1.90
C GLN A 6 -28.71 27.97 0.95
N THR A 7 -29.97 27.96 0.58
CA THR A 7 -30.52 26.96 -0.35
C THR A 7 -29.93 27.13 -1.75
N ILE A 8 -29.81 28.38 -2.25
CA ILE A 8 -29.18 28.67 -3.54
C ILE A 8 -27.70 28.29 -3.53
N PHE A 9 -26.97 28.52 -2.44
CA PHE A 9 -25.58 28.14 -2.33
C PHE A 9 -25.39 26.61 -2.35
N LYS A 10 -26.19 25.85 -1.61
CA LYS A 10 -26.19 24.38 -1.62
C LYS A 10 -26.52 23.81 -3.01
N MET A 11 -27.46 24.43 -3.70
CA MET A 11 -27.85 24.03 -5.06
C MET A 11 -26.73 24.27 -6.07
N LYS A 12 -26.03 25.41 -5.99
CA LYS A 12 -24.84 25.67 -6.82
C LYS A 12 -23.70 24.70 -6.57
N VAL A 13 -23.43 24.40 -5.33
CA VAL A 13 -22.42 23.40 -4.93
C VAL A 13 -22.80 22.01 -5.48
N LEU A 14 -24.07 21.61 -5.37
CA LEU A 14 -24.55 20.34 -5.91
C LEU A 14 -24.40 20.28 -7.44
N VAL A 15 -24.72 21.36 -8.15
CA VAL A 15 -24.55 21.43 -9.61
C VAL A 15 -23.09 21.34 -10.03
N VAL A 16 -22.16 21.95 -9.29
CA VAL A 16 -20.72 21.83 -9.52
C VAL A 16 -20.25 20.39 -9.29
N TYR A 17 -20.73 19.70 -8.24
CA TYR A 17 -20.42 18.28 -8.00
C TYR A 17 -20.96 17.38 -9.12
N ILE A 18 -22.19 17.62 -9.59
CA ILE A 18 -22.79 16.87 -10.71
C ILE A 18 -22.01 17.14 -12.01
N PHE A 19 -21.59 18.37 -12.26
CA PHE A 19 -20.78 18.71 -13.44
C PHE A 19 -19.38 18.08 -13.39
N LEU A 20 -18.74 18.06 -12.23
CA LEU A 20 -17.49 17.32 -11.97
C LEU A 20 -17.67 15.81 -12.20
N LEU A 21 -18.73 15.21 -11.69
CA LEU A 21 -19.05 13.78 -11.91
C LEU A 21 -19.30 13.49 -13.40
N LEU A 22 -20.01 14.36 -14.11
CA LEU A 22 -20.30 14.20 -15.55
C LEU A 22 -19.06 14.40 -16.43
N SER A 23 -18.09 15.22 -16.03
CA SER A 23 -16.83 15.39 -16.77
C SER A 23 -15.93 14.13 -16.73
N PHE A 24 -16.11 13.24 -15.76
CA PHE A 24 -15.46 11.93 -15.74
C PHE A 24 -16.08 10.90 -16.70
N LEU A 25 -17.33 11.11 -17.17
CA LEU A 25 -17.98 10.19 -18.10
C LEU A 25 -17.53 10.34 -19.56
N GLY A 26 -16.74 11.35 -19.87
CA GLY A 26 -16.25 11.64 -21.23
C GLY A 26 -14.91 11.03 -21.62
N ALA A 27 -14.23 10.33 -20.71
CA ALA A 27 -12.93 9.69 -20.98
C ALA A 27 -13.12 8.34 -21.70
N LYS A 28 -13.61 8.38 -22.95
CA LYS A 28 -13.59 7.22 -23.84
C LYS A 28 -12.15 6.99 -24.30
N ALA A 29 -11.74 5.76 -24.31
CA ALA A 29 -10.45 5.25 -24.82
C ALA A 29 -9.36 4.95 -23.79
N GLN A 30 -9.70 4.50 -22.57
CA GLN A 30 -8.68 4.08 -21.60
C GLN A 30 -9.12 2.81 -20.90
N ILE A 31 -8.21 1.82 -20.87
CA ILE A 31 -8.47 0.57 -20.14
C ILE A 31 -8.22 0.80 -18.66
N ASN A 32 -9.22 0.49 -17.88
CA ASN A 32 -9.16 0.55 -16.43
C ASN A 32 -9.10 -0.88 -15.87
N GLU A 33 -8.46 -1.04 -14.73
CA GLU A 33 -8.45 -2.29 -13.98
C GLU A 33 -8.94 -2.02 -12.58
N ILE A 34 -9.82 -2.88 -12.08
CA ILE A 34 -10.17 -2.96 -10.67
C ILE A 34 -9.83 -4.36 -10.18
N GLY A 35 -9.32 -4.47 -8.97
CA GLY A 35 -8.93 -5.78 -8.47
C GLY A 35 -8.68 -5.83 -6.98
N ILE A 36 -8.28 -7.02 -6.57
CA ILE A 36 -7.98 -7.36 -5.18
C ILE A 36 -6.51 -7.75 -5.05
N PHE A 37 -5.99 -7.53 -3.85
CA PHE A 37 -4.72 -8.08 -3.37
C PHE A 37 -4.99 -9.02 -2.21
N VAL A 38 -4.37 -10.19 -2.23
CA VAL A 38 -4.38 -11.15 -1.13
C VAL A 38 -2.96 -11.65 -0.91
N GLY A 39 -2.47 -11.52 0.31
CA GLY A 39 -1.09 -11.90 0.61
C GLY A 39 -0.79 -11.88 2.09
N GLY A 40 0.48 -11.71 2.40
CA GLY A 40 0.97 -11.56 3.75
C GLY A 40 1.89 -10.37 3.91
N SER A 41 2.13 -10.02 5.15
CA SER A 41 3.00 -8.94 5.58
C SER A 41 4.11 -9.46 6.49
N ASN A 42 5.24 -8.77 6.45
CA ASN A 42 6.29 -8.89 7.47
C ASN A 42 6.87 -7.52 7.79
N TYR A 43 7.52 -7.47 8.93
CA TYR A 43 8.17 -6.28 9.48
C TYR A 43 9.69 -6.43 9.46
N ILE A 44 10.41 -5.31 9.30
CA ILE A 44 11.87 -5.24 9.40
C ILE A 44 12.22 -3.97 10.18
N GLY A 45 12.85 -4.13 11.35
CA GLY A 45 13.26 -3.03 12.22
C GLY A 45 13.98 -3.51 13.47
N ASP A 46 13.66 -2.91 14.62
CA ASP A 46 14.41 -3.14 15.87
C ASP A 46 13.98 -4.39 16.64
N ILE A 47 12.77 -4.92 16.41
CA ILE A 47 12.27 -6.15 17.04
C ILE A 47 12.23 -7.28 16.00
N GLY A 48 12.58 -8.49 16.40
CA GLY A 48 12.44 -9.72 15.64
C GLY A 48 13.56 -9.98 14.63
N PRO A 49 13.34 -10.92 13.68
CA PRO A 49 14.27 -11.21 12.61
C PRO A 49 14.34 -10.08 11.59
N THR A 50 15.39 -10.06 10.76
CA THR A 50 15.60 -9.08 9.69
C THR A 50 15.37 -9.66 8.31
N ASP A 51 14.47 -10.62 8.19
CA ASP A 51 14.12 -11.27 6.94
C ASP A 51 13.33 -10.33 6.01
N TYR A 52 13.82 -10.19 4.77
CA TYR A 52 13.19 -9.27 3.81
C TYR A 52 11.84 -9.76 3.28
N ILE A 53 11.69 -11.07 3.12
CA ILE A 53 10.47 -11.70 2.59
C ILE A 53 10.12 -12.89 3.49
N ALA A 54 9.31 -12.65 4.50
CA ALA A 54 8.86 -13.65 5.47
C ALA A 54 7.42 -13.36 5.92
N PRO A 55 6.41 -13.44 5.00
CA PRO A 55 5.05 -13.06 5.33
C PRO A 55 4.50 -13.90 6.49
N SER A 56 4.15 -13.24 7.59
CA SER A 56 3.68 -13.85 8.84
C SER A 56 2.20 -13.57 9.12
N GLU A 57 1.67 -12.45 8.61
CA GLU A 57 0.30 -12.01 8.89
C GLU A 57 -0.48 -11.77 7.60
N PRO A 58 -1.78 -12.07 7.55
CA PRO A 58 -2.57 -11.88 6.35
C PRO A 58 -2.77 -10.39 6.01
N THR A 59 -2.75 -10.09 4.72
CA THR A 59 -2.98 -8.75 4.19
C THR A 59 -3.93 -8.81 3.00
N PHE A 60 -4.92 -7.92 3.00
CA PHE A 60 -5.91 -7.79 1.95
C PHE A 60 -5.94 -6.37 1.41
N GLY A 61 -6.33 -6.22 0.16
CA GLY A 61 -6.44 -4.89 -0.42
C GLY A 61 -7.30 -4.83 -1.67
N LEU A 62 -7.65 -3.60 -2.01
CA LEU A 62 -8.30 -3.24 -3.27
C LEU A 62 -7.32 -2.41 -4.07
N LEU A 63 -7.36 -2.55 -5.39
CA LEU A 63 -6.54 -1.76 -6.28
C LEU A 63 -7.34 -1.33 -7.51
N TYR A 64 -7.00 -0.16 -8.00
CA TYR A 64 -7.48 0.40 -9.25
C TYR A 64 -6.28 0.85 -10.08
N LYS A 65 -6.28 0.52 -11.37
CA LYS A 65 -5.26 0.98 -12.30
C LYS A 65 -5.91 1.67 -13.48
N TRP A 66 -5.28 2.73 -13.87
CA TRP A 66 -5.59 3.47 -15.07
C TRP A 66 -4.45 3.29 -16.06
N ASN A 67 -4.65 2.42 -17.05
CA ASN A 67 -3.63 2.10 -18.05
C ASN A 67 -3.53 3.21 -19.08
N ARG A 68 -2.42 3.93 -19.05
CA ARG A 68 -2.18 5.06 -19.94
C ARG A 68 -1.49 4.65 -21.24
N SER A 69 -0.75 3.56 -21.19
CA SER A 69 -0.08 2.92 -22.34
C SER A 69 0.18 1.45 -22.03
N THR A 70 0.72 0.71 -22.99
CA THR A 70 1.15 -0.68 -22.79
C THR A 70 2.20 -0.84 -21.68
N ARG A 71 2.94 0.25 -21.37
CA ARG A 71 4.04 0.24 -20.38
C ARG A 71 3.79 1.03 -19.12
N HIS A 72 2.81 1.94 -19.10
CA HIS A 72 2.60 2.86 -17.97
C HIS A 72 1.16 2.82 -17.47
N SER A 73 1.00 2.65 -16.17
CA SER A 73 -0.30 2.71 -15.49
C SER A 73 -0.20 3.55 -14.23
N TYR A 74 -1.19 4.42 -13.99
CA TYR A 74 -1.39 4.99 -12.67
C TYR A 74 -2.11 3.97 -11.81
N ARG A 75 -1.57 3.71 -10.61
CA ARG A 75 -2.12 2.74 -9.69
C ARG A 75 -2.49 3.40 -8.36
N PHE A 76 -3.69 3.08 -7.89
CA PHE A 76 -4.20 3.45 -6.58
C PHE A 76 -4.57 2.17 -5.84
N SER A 77 -4.25 2.11 -4.55
CA SER A 77 -4.64 0.94 -3.76
C SER A 77 -4.91 1.30 -2.30
N ILE A 78 -5.77 0.49 -1.68
CA ILE A 78 -6.00 0.49 -0.24
C ILE A 78 -5.68 -0.92 0.22
N LYS A 79 -4.78 -1.06 1.20
CA LYS A 79 -4.42 -2.36 1.78
C LYS A 79 -4.54 -2.30 3.29
N HIS A 80 -4.99 -3.39 3.88
CA HIS A 80 -5.10 -3.56 5.32
C HIS A 80 -4.50 -4.90 5.73
N GLY A 81 -3.70 -4.88 6.78
CA GLY A 81 -3.08 -6.08 7.36
C GLY A 81 -2.43 -5.77 8.69
N ASN A 82 -2.00 -6.81 9.37
CA ASN A 82 -1.19 -6.67 10.58
C ASN A 82 0.27 -6.91 10.24
N ILE A 83 1.15 -6.33 11.02
CA ILE A 83 2.58 -6.67 11.08
C ILE A 83 2.90 -7.13 12.49
N ASN A 84 3.75 -8.11 12.63
CA ASN A 84 4.23 -8.59 13.91
C ASN A 84 5.72 -8.93 13.84
N ALA A 85 6.37 -8.95 14.98
CA ALA A 85 7.68 -9.55 15.15
C ALA A 85 7.90 -9.97 16.60
N ASN A 86 8.80 -10.94 16.77
CA ASN A 86 9.19 -11.47 18.07
C ASN A 86 10.71 -11.66 18.09
N ASP A 87 11.38 -11.10 19.08
CA ASP A 87 12.82 -11.22 19.27
C ASP A 87 13.32 -12.65 19.46
N LYS A 88 12.44 -13.54 19.95
CA LYS A 88 12.77 -14.95 20.12
C LYS A 88 12.98 -15.68 18.79
N ASP A 89 12.43 -15.15 17.71
CA ASP A 89 12.58 -15.68 16.36
C ASP A 89 13.83 -15.12 15.64
N SER A 90 14.57 -14.22 16.31
CA SER A 90 15.78 -13.59 15.76
C SER A 90 17.03 -14.44 15.98
N ASP A 91 17.87 -14.52 14.96
CA ASP A 91 19.22 -15.12 15.03
C ASP A 91 20.24 -14.25 15.76
N VAL A 92 19.85 -12.99 16.11
CA VAL A 92 20.72 -12.08 16.85
C VAL A 92 20.61 -12.37 18.35
N PRO A 93 21.69 -12.85 19.02
CA PRO A 93 21.63 -13.28 20.43
C PRO A 93 21.10 -12.20 21.38
N GLY A 94 21.45 -10.94 21.15
CA GLY A 94 20.98 -9.81 21.97
C GLY A 94 19.48 -9.58 21.89
N ARG A 95 18.87 -9.74 20.70
CA ARG A 95 17.41 -9.67 20.53
C ARG A 95 16.73 -10.85 21.18
N ASN A 96 17.24 -12.06 20.93
CA ASN A 96 16.69 -13.29 21.50
C ASN A 96 16.65 -13.26 23.03
N LEU A 97 17.71 -12.75 23.68
CA LEU A 97 17.77 -12.56 25.13
C LEU A 97 16.82 -11.48 25.63
N ARG A 98 16.63 -10.40 24.88
CA ARG A 98 15.71 -9.30 25.21
C ARG A 98 14.25 -9.75 25.17
N GLY A 99 13.87 -10.51 24.14
CA GLY A 99 12.59 -11.18 24.03
C GLY A 99 11.40 -10.27 23.85
N PHE A 100 11.55 -9.12 23.19
CA PHE A 100 10.46 -8.20 22.89
C PHE A 100 9.58 -8.75 21.77
N SER A 101 8.30 -8.36 21.80
CA SER A 101 7.35 -8.71 20.76
C SER A 101 6.30 -7.64 20.57
N PHE A 102 5.83 -7.50 19.34
CA PHE A 102 4.74 -6.58 19.01
C PHE A 102 3.82 -7.14 17.93
N THR A 103 2.64 -6.57 17.84
CA THR A 103 1.72 -6.67 16.71
C THR A 103 1.13 -5.29 16.47
N ASN A 104 1.09 -4.86 15.22
CA ASN A 104 0.53 -3.56 14.83
C ASN A 104 -0.37 -3.72 13.60
N SER A 105 -1.44 -2.94 13.54
CA SER A 105 -2.36 -2.91 12.41
C SER A 105 -2.02 -1.76 11.49
N ILE A 106 -1.91 -2.02 10.20
CA ILE A 106 -1.60 -1.03 9.18
C ILE A 106 -2.75 -0.95 8.18
N THR A 107 -3.22 0.27 7.91
CA THR A 107 -4.10 0.58 6.78
C THR A 107 -3.39 1.57 5.88
N GLU A 108 -3.04 1.14 4.67
CA GLU A 108 -2.26 1.90 3.70
C GLU A 108 -3.14 2.39 2.54
N PHE A 109 -2.95 3.65 2.16
CA PHE A 109 -3.46 4.27 0.93
C PHE A 109 -2.27 4.60 0.05
N SER A 110 -2.26 4.09 -1.17
CA SER A 110 -1.12 4.18 -2.07
C SER A 110 -1.53 4.77 -3.40
N ALA A 111 -0.72 5.67 -3.94
CA ALA A 111 -0.88 6.26 -5.26
C ALA A 111 0.48 6.37 -5.95
N GLY A 112 0.57 5.95 -7.21
CA GLY A 112 1.84 5.99 -7.91
C GLY A 112 1.78 5.48 -9.34
N LEU A 113 2.97 5.21 -9.88
CA LEU A 113 3.19 4.75 -11.25
C LEU A 113 3.66 3.29 -11.25
N GLU A 114 2.99 2.46 -12.04
CA GLU A 114 3.40 1.11 -12.39
C GLU A 114 4.00 1.14 -13.78
N PHE A 115 5.22 0.58 -13.94
CA PHE A 115 5.94 0.48 -15.20
C PHE A 115 6.13 -0.97 -15.58
N ASN A 116 5.70 -1.36 -16.79
CA ASN A 116 5.85 -2.68 -17.38
C ASN A 116 7.14 -2.76 -18.18
N PHE A 117 7.95 -3.78 -17.98
CA PHE A 117 9.19 -3.98 -18.74
C PHE A 117 8.95 -4.45 -20.18
N PHE A 118 7.88 -5.20 -20.39
CA PHE A 118 7.44 -5.61 -21.72
C PHE A 118 6.11 -4.92 -22.06
N ASP A 119 5.83 -4.79 -23.34
CA ASP A 119 4.54 -4.27 -23.79
C ASP A 119 3.42 -5.20 -23.32
N PHE A 120 2.49 -4.65 -22.58
CA PHE A 120 1.34 -5.37 -22.05
C PHE A 120 0.08 -4.80 -22.68
N ASP A 121 -0.10 -5.13 -23.98
CA ASP A 121 -1.25 -4.67 -24.75
C ASP A 121 -2.48 -5.52 -24.44
N LEU A 122 -3.44 -4.91 -23.78
CA LEU A 122 -4.69 -5.58 -23.39
C LEU A 122 -5.64 -5.83 -24.57
N HIS A 123 -5.31 -5.35 -25.78
CA HIS A 123 -6.06 -5.56 -27.02
C HIS A 123 -5.58 -6.79 -27.80
N GLU A 124 -4.31 -7.16 -27.62
CA GLU A 124 -3.79 -8.34 -28.29
C GLU A 124 -4.43 -9.61 -27.74
N SER A 125 -4.74 -10.56 -28.63
CA SER A 125 -5.18 -11.90 -28.27
C SER A 125 -3.94 -12.76 -27.95
N GLY A 126 -3.98 -13.53 -26.86
CA GLY A 126 -2.91 -14.44 -26.47
C GLY A 126 -2.42 -14.26 -25.04
N THR A 127 -1.38 -15.03 -24.71
CA THR A 127 -0.77 -14.96 -23.38
C THR A 127 0.14 -13.74 -23.30
N LEU A 128 -0.24 -12.78 -22.46
CA LEU A 128 0.60 -11.63 -22.14
C LEU A 128 1.27 -11.87 -20.80
N PHE A 129 2.55 -11.53 -20.74
CA PHE A 129 3.35 -11.60 -19.52
C PHE A 129 4.28 -10.39 -19.44
N THR A 130 4.41 -9.80 -18.27
CA THR A 130 5.40 -8.75 -18.04
C THR A 130 5.84 -8.70 -16.58
N PRO A 131 7.15 -8.57 -16.32
CA PRO A 131 7.62 -8.02 -15.05
C PRO A 131 7.22 -6.54 -14.96
N TYR A 132 7.02 -6.05 -13.74
CA TYR A 132 6.72 -4.64 -13.51
C TYR A 132 7.33 -4.14 -12.21
N VAL A 133 7.48 -2.84 -12.12
CA VAL A 133 7.81 -2.12 -10.89
C VAL A 133 6.73 -1.09 -10.60
N PHE A 134 6.47 -0.85 -9.32
CA PHE A 134 5.58 0.21 -8.89
C PHE A 134 6.23 1.03 -7.79
N THR A 135 6.14 2.34 -7.91
CA THR A 135 6.57 3.30 -6.89
C THR A 135 5.64 4.50 -6.84
N GLY A 136 5.69 5.25 -5.75
CA GLY A 136 4.82 6.40 -5.54
C GLY A 136 4.88 6.91 -4.12
N VAL A 137 3.71 7.24 -3.58
CA VAL A 137 3.54 7.70 -2.21
C VAL A 137 2.51 6.83 -1.51
N ASN A 138 2.83 6.43 -0.29
CA ASN A 138 1.91 5.80 0.64
C ASN A 138 1.63 6.75 1.80
N HIS A 139 0.37 6.87 2.18
CA HIS A 139 -0.05 7.36 3.48
C HIS A 139 -0.64 6.18 4.25
N PHE A 140 -0.15 5.90 5.44
CA PHE A 140 -0.65 4.78 6.22
C PHE A 140 -0.98 5.19 7.65
N ILE A 141 -1.95 4.50 8.22
CA ILE A 141 -2.44 4.67 9.59
C ILE A 141 -1.99 3.45 10.38
N TYR A 142 -1.45 3.67 11.55
CA TYR A 142 -0.91 2.65 12.45
C TYR A 142 -1.16 3.02 13.92
N ASN A 143 -0.82 2.14 14.85
CA ASN A 143 -0.87 2.43 16.27
C ASN A 143 0.53 2.77 16.77
N GLU A 144 0.70 3.95 17.35
CA GLU A 144 1.88 4.31 18.14
C GLU A 144 1.98 3.38 19.33
N LYS A 145 3.19 2.88 19.60
CA LYS A 145 3.42 1.87 20.61
C LYS A 145 4.56 2.26 21.55
N TYR A 146 4.59 1.59 22.70
CA TYR A 146 5.68 1.64 23.68
C TYR A 146 5.84 0.25 24.31
N ILE A 147 7.05 -0.07 24.78
CA ILE A 147 7.31 -1.36 25.42
C ILE A 147 6.94 -1.31 26.91
N LEU A 148 6.10 -2.27 27.31
CA LEU A 148 5.77 -2.52 28.71
C LEU A 148 6.18 -3.97 29.05
N GLY A 149 7.25 -4.12 29.84
CA GLY A 149 7.86 -5.45 30.06
C GLY A 149 8.49 -5.99 28.79
N THR A 150 7.93 -7.04 28.21
CA THR A 150 8.41 -7.66 26.95
C THR A 150 7.47 -7.49 25.77
N LYS A 151 6.35 -6.78 25.95
CA LYS A 151 5.34 -6.58 24.91
C LYS A 151 5.15 -5.11 24.60
N ALA A 152 4.86 -4.83 23.33
CA ALA A 152 4.47 -3.52 22.89
C ALA A 152 2.98 -3.28 23.11
N GLU A 153 2.67 -2.23 23.86
CA GLU A 153 1.32 -1.73 24.11
C GLU A 153 0.99 -0.57 23.19
N THR A 154 -0.29 -0.30 22.98
CA THR A 154 -0.75 0.80 22.12
C THR A 154 -0.98 2.04 22.96
N ASP A 155 -0.39 3.17 22.54
CA ASP A 155 -0.64 4.49 23.12
C ASP A 155 -1.83 5.15 22.40
N TYR A 156 -1.65 5.53 21.13
CA TYR A 156 -2.69 6.15 20.32
C TYR A 156 -2.55 5.76 18.84
N ARG A 157 -3.49 6.20 18.01
CA ARG A 157 -3.44 6.00 16.56
C ARG A 157 -2.77 7.19 15.90
N ASP A 158 -1.82 6.91 15.00
CA ASP A 158 -1.10 7.91 14.25
C ASP A 158 -1.04 7.55 12.76
N SER A 159 -0.49 8.44 11.96
CA SER A 159 -0.29 8.23 10.54
C SER A 159 1.05 8.74 10.06
N ALA A 160 1.60 8.10 9.05
CA ALA A 160 2.87 8.50 8.45
C ALA A 160 2.85 8.27 6.93
N PHE A 161 3.87 8.81 6.27
CA PHE A 161 4.12 8.53 4.86
C PHE A 161 5.19 7.44 4.70
N ALA A 162 5.16 6.79 3.55
CA ALA A 162 6.17 5.84 3.12
C ALA A 162 6.37 5.90 1.60
N ILE A 163 7.49 5.40 1.14
CA ILE A 163 7.78 5.19 -0.28
C ILE A 163 7.62 3.70 -0.58
N PRO A 164 6.65 3.30 -1.41
CA PRO A 164 6.52 1.92 -1.85
C PRO A 164 7.55 1.62 -2.94
N MET A 165 8.21 0.48 -2.81
CA MET A 165 9.10 -0.11 -3.79
C MET A 165 8.61 -1.53 -4.06
N VAL A 166 7.84 -1.69 -5.13
CA VAL A 166 7.20 -2.96 -5.47
C VAL A 166 7.80 -3.49 -6.75
N VAL A 167 8.13 -4.77 -6.75
CA VAL A 167 8.46 -5.55 -7.93
C VAL A 167 7.46 -6.68 -8.08
N GLY A 168 7.08 -6.99 -9.29
CA GLY A 168 6.11 -8.04 -9.54
C GLY A 168 6.16 -8.57 -10.97
N ILE A 169 5.38 -9.61 -11.17
CA ILE A 169 5.10 -10.18 -12.48
C ILE A 169 3.60 -10.26 -12.66
N LYS A 170 3.12 -10.10 -13.86
CA LYS A 170 1.71 -10.25 -14.18
C LYS A 170 1.51 -10.93 -15.53
N THR A 171 0.40 -11.65 -15.64
CA THR A 171 0.01 -12.35 -16.86
C THR A 171 -1.50 -12.22 -17.07
N ARG A 172 -1.92 -12.22 -18.34
CA ARG A 172 -3.34 -12.37 -18.67
C ARG A 172 -3.74 -13.82 -18.42
N PHE A 173 -4.65 -14.02 -17.47
CA PHE A 173 -5.18 -15.33 -17.12
C PHE A 173 -6.41 -15.70 -17.95
N LEU A 174 -7.32 -14.74 -18.19
CA LEU A 174 -8.47 -14.78 -19.08
C LEU A 174 -8.55 -13.46 -19.84
N GLU A 175 -9.44 -13.34 -20.84
CA GLU A 175 -9.57 -12.15 -21.68
C GLU A 175 -9.57 -10.83 -20.88
N ASN A 176 -10.32 -10.81 -19.78
CA ASN A 176 -10.48 -9.62 -18.94
C ASN A 176 -9.89 -9.78 -17.52
N LEU A 177 -9.17 -10.87 -17.25
CA LEU A 177 -8.58 -11.13 -15.94
C LEU A 177 -7.06 -11.20 -16.02
N ILE A 178 -6.41 -10.41 -15.17
CA ILE A 178 -4.96 -10.38 -15.03
C ILE A 178 -4.60 -10.88 -13.64
N LEU A 179 -3.77 -11.91 -13.60
CA LEU A 179 -3.16 -12.43 -12.37
C LEU A 179 -1.77 -11.86 -12.23
N GLY A 180 -1.44 -11.36 -11.04
CA GLY A 180 -0.10 -10.90 -10.70
C GLY A 180 0.41 -11.48 -9.39
N PHE A 181 1.72 -11.48 -9.24
CA PHE A 181 2.41 -11.73 -7.99
C PHE A 181 3.36 -10.56 -7.73
N GLU A 182 3.37 -10.04 -6.51
CA GLU A 182 4.20 -8.90 -6.15
C GLU A 182 4.83 -9.04 -4.77
N VAL A 183 6.03 -8.48 -4.65
CA VAL A 183 6.72 -8.22 -3.39
C VAL A 183 6.99 -6.73 -3.32
N GLY A 184 6.59 -6.10 -2.25
CA GLY A 184 6.74 -4.66 -2.11
C GLY A 184 7.18 -4.26 -0.72
N ALA A 185 8.37 -3.67 -0.63
CA ALA A 185 8.86 -3.02 0.58
C ALA A 185 8.33 -1.58 0.67
N ARG A 186 8.14 -1.08 1.90
CA ARG A 186 7.78 0.29 2.21
C ARG A 186 8.82 0.87 3.13
N TYR A 187 9.54 1.85 2.62
CA TYR A 187 10.40 2.70 3.43
C TYR A 187 9.53 3.72 4.15
N THR A 188 9.37 3.59 5.46
CA THR A 188 8.51 4.49 6.22
C THR A 188 9.28 5.72 6.72
N PHE A 189 8.58 6.80 7.00
CA PHE A 189 9.16 7.98 7.65
C PHE A 189 8.90 8.01 9.16
N THR A 190 8.59 6.85 9.75
CA THR A 190 8.46 6.67 11.19
C THR A 190 9.42 5.59 11.69
N ASP A 191 9.70 5.60 12.97
CA ASP A 191 10.56 4.69 13.70
C ASP A 191 9.84 4.11 14.92
N ASN A 192 8.52 4.01 14.85
CA ASN A 192 7.72 3.52 15.96
C ASN A 192 6.55 2.60 15.55
N LEU A 193 6.77 1.74 14.57
CA LEU A 193 5.81 0.69 14.25
C LEU A 193 5.83 -0.43 15.30
N ASP A 194 6.96 -0.64 15.95
CA ASP A 194 7.25 -1.71 16.90
C ASP A 194 7.28 -1.28 18.38
N GLY A 195 7.28 0.04 18.64
CA GLY A 195 7.39 0.59 20.00
C GLY A 195 8.80 0.90 20.44
N SER A 196 9.79 0.88 19.52
CA SER A 196 11.19 1.19 19.83
C SER A 196 11.41 2.68 20.13
N ASN A 197 10.68 3.57 19.48
CA ASN A 197 10.87 5.02 19.59
C ASN A 197 9.53 5.77 19.77
N PRO A 198 8.85 5.60 20.95
CA PRO A 198 7.58 6.27 21.22
C PRO A 198 7.75 7.79 21.18
N LYS A 199 6.79 8.47 20.52
CA LYS A 199 6.77 9.94 20.42
C LYS A 199 6.32 10.62 21.70
N ASN A 200 5.58 9.92 22.56
CA ASN A 200 5.10 10.42 23.84
C ASN A 200 6.26 10.51 24.84
N ASP A 201 6.54 11.71 25.35
CA ASP A 201 7.63 11.98 26.30
C ASP A 201 7.51 11.19 27.61
N ASN A 202 6.29 10.76 28.00
CA ASN A 202 6.09 9.91 29.17
C ASN A 202 6.77 8.54 29.02
N PHE A 203 7.06 8.11 27.81
CA PHE A 203 7.70 6.85 27.49
C PHE A 203 9.13 7.00 26.97
N GLU A 204 9.74 8.17 27.10
CA GLU A 204 11.11 8.41 26.63
C GLU A 204 12.12 7.44 27.26
N SER A 205 11.93 7.09 28.54
CA SER A 205 12.82 6.16 29.27
C SER A 205 12.79 4.72 28.76
N VAL A 206 11.81 4.34 27.96
CA VAL A 206 11.69 2.98 27.40
C VAL A 206 12.08 2.91 25.92
N ARG A 207 12.60 4.00 25.34
CA ARG A 207 13.16 3.99 23.97
C ARG A 207 14.37 3.07 23.90
N PHE A 208 14.50 2.36 22.80
CA PHE A 208 15.59 1.44 22.54
C PHE A 208 15.85 1.29 21.03
N GLY A 209 16.86 0.48 20.67
CA GLY A 209 17.17 0.21 19.27
C GLY A 209 18.00 1.31 18.62
N ASN A 210 17.93 1.36 17.29
CA ASN A 210 18.64 2.35 16.49
C ASN A 210 17.71 3.52 16.12
N LEU A 211 17.63 4.54 16.95
CA LEU A 211 16.76 5.71 16.77
C LEU A 211 17.02 6.53 15.48
N ASN A 212 18.08 6.21 14.73
CA ASN A 212 18.40 6.84 13.45
C ASN A 212 17.94 6.00 12.25
N SER A 213 17.53 4.75 12.45
CA SER A 213 16.93 3.93 11.40
C SER A 213 15.44 4.22 11.27
N LYS A 214 14.85 3.78 10.16
CA LYS A 214 13.41 3.84 9.97
C LYS A 214 12.88 2.43 9.81
N ASP A 215 11.67 2.22 10.29
CA ASP A 215 10.98 0.95 10.15
C ASP A 215 10.58 0.67 8.70
N TRP A 216 10.59 -0.61 8.35
CA TRP A 216 10.12 -1.09 7.06
C TRP A 216 9.05 -2.15 7.26
N TYR A 217 8.12 -2.21 6.32
CA TYR A 217 7.24 -3.37 6.20
C TYR A 217 7.13 -3.82 4.75
N VAL A 218 6.86 -5.10 4.57
CA VAL A 218 6.79 -5.72 3.25
C VAL A 218 5.45 -6.41 3.10
N PHE A 219 4.81 -6.21 1.94
CA PHE A 219 3.65 -7.00 1.53
C PHE A 219 4.04 -7.90 0.37
N THR A 220 3.75 -9.18 0.51
CA THR A 220 4.01 -10.21 -0.51
C THR A 220 2.70 -10.93 -0.81
N GLY A 221 2.30 -10.99 -2.08
CA GLY A 221 1.03 -11.63 -2.40
C GLY A 221 0.65 -11.59 -3.86
N PHE A 222 -0.58 -12.02 -4.11
CA PHE A 222 -1.18 -12.09 -5.42
C PHE A 222 -2.16 -10.95 -5.65
N THR A 223 -2.23 -10.50 -6.89
CA THR A 223 -3.26 -9.56 -7.37
C THR A 223 -4.11 -10.25 -8.42
N LEU A 224 -5.40 -10.04 -8.37
CA LEU A 224 -6.34 -10.42 -9.42
C LEU A 224 -7.10 -9.17 -9.84
N THR A 225 -6.95 -8.75 -11.10
CA THR A 225 -7.61 -7.56 -11.63
C THR A 225 -8.51 -7.91 -12.81
N TYR A 226 -9.63 -7.20 -12.89
CA TYR A 226 -10.57 -7.23 -14.00
C TYR A 226 -10.41 -5.95 -14.81
N THR A 227 -10.24 -6.10 -16.12
CA THR A 227 -10.09 -5.01 -17.09
C THR A 227 -11.42 -4.60 -17.67
N PHE A 228 -11.67 -3.29 -17.81
CA PHE A 228 -12.87 -2.74 -18.41
C PHE A 228 -12.58 -1.38 -19.07
N GLY A 229 -13.44 -0.98 -20.00
CA GLY A 229 -13.33 0.24 -20.76
C GLY A 229 -13.32 -0.04 -22.27
N ASP A 230 -13.51 1.04 -23.06
CA ASP A 230 -13.43 0.96 -24.51
C ASP A 230 -11.95 0.90 -24.95
N ASN A 231 -11.68 0.16 -26.02
CA ASN A 231 -10.34 -0.05 -26.57
C ASN A 231 -9.71 1.26 -27.07
N PRO A 232 -8.70 1.83 -26.42
CA PRO A 232 -7.94 2.93 -26.98
C PRO A 232 -7.05 2.41 -28.11
N CYS A 233 -7.03 3.11 -29.25
CA CYS A 233 -5.88 2.99 -30.15
C CYS A 233 -4.67 3.62 -29.46
N PHE A 234 -3.68 2.83 -29.09
CA PHE A 234 -2.34 3.33 -28.80
C PHE A 234 -1.66 3.61 -30.14
N CYS A 235 -2.12 4.65 -30.87
CA CYS A 235 -1.37 5.11 -32.04
C CYS A 235 -0.05 5.65 -31.54
N ALA A 236 1.07 5.05 -31.97
CA ALA A 236 2.38 5.63 -31.80
C ALA A 236 2.42 6.95 -32.59
N GLU A 237 2.62 8.08 -31.89
CA GLU A 237 3.04 9.35 -32.52
C GLU A 237 4.51 9.29 -32.93
#